data_97985e0ae5e0edc829288c92bee1a73f
#
_entry.id   97985e0ae5e0edc829288c92bee1a73f
#
_cell.length_a   1.000
_cell.length_b   1.000
_cell.length_c   1.000
_cell.angle_alpha   90.00
_cell.angle_beta   90.00
_cell.angle_gamma   90.00
#
_symmetry.space_group_name_H-M   'P 1'
#
loop_
_entity.id
_entity.type
_entity.pdbx_description
1 polymer ?
#
loop_
_entity_poly.entity_id
_entity_poly.type
_entity_poly.pdbx_seq_one_letter_code
_entity_poly.pdbx_strand_id
1 'polypeptide(L)'
;MRSTVLAIVCSFSLCSTALAVDAVIAPDVVITPDVVYGHKFGLATTFDVFTPAENANGAAVLFIVSGGWYSNWTPPEQSQHLFRPLTAKGFTVFAVRHGSSPKFSISEAVADVRLSVRYIRANAEKFSIDPNRIGVFGMSAGGHLSLMLGTASDDGDMDSKDPIQRASNRVQAVVAYVPPTDLRVAAKDAPERLPAYEQFPALQIDQKTAAVDSPLLHVTSDDAPTLLLAGTKDELVPIFHSRNMQAAFEKAGVDSKLTEFPEAGHGFEGKDSANAVSAMVAWFESHLKPSDRE
;
A
#
# COMPACT_ATOMS: atom_id res chain seq x y z
N MET A 1 -35.15 -10.98 -14.83
CA MET A 1 -34.14 -9.95 -15.09
C MET A 1 -32.83 -10.48 -14.53
N ARG A 2 -31.86 -10.82 -15.39
CA ARG A 2 -30.57 -11.37 -14.96
C ARG A 2 -29.62 -10.19 -14.80
N SER A 3 -29.23 -9.89 -13.55
CA SER A 3 -28.19 -8.90 -13.24
C SER A 3 -26.82 -9.50 -13.62
N THR A 4 -26.23 -8.95 -14.65
CA THR A 4 -24.86 -9.24 -15.05
C THR A 4 -23.95 -8.46 -14.11
N VAL A 5 -23.28 -9.15 -13.19
CA VAL A 5 -22.22 -8.57 -12.36
C VAL A 5 -21.03 -8.32 -13.29
N LEU A 6 -20.81 -7.07 -13.65
CA LEU A 6 -19.64 -6.64 -14.41
C LEU A 6 -18.48 -6.51 -13.41
N ALA A 7 -17.61 -7.52 -13.37
CA ALA A 7 -16.34 -7.42 -12.65
C ALA A 7 -15.46 -6.43 -13.40
N ILE A 8 -15.30 -5.21 -12.85
CA ILE A 8 -14.29 -4.28 -13.33
C ILE A 8 -12.93 -4.79 -12.84
N VAL A 9 -12.30 -5.60 -13.67
CA VAL A 9 -10.88 -5.89 -13.57
C VAL A 9 -10.18 -4.64 -14.07
N CYS A 10 -9.50 -3.90 -13.19
CA CYS A 10 -8.57 -2.85 -13.61
C CYS A 10 -7.42 -3.52 -14.39
N SER A 11 -7.63 -3.67 -15.68
CA SER A 11 -6.59 -4.15 -16.59
C SER A 11 -5.62 -3.01 -16.88
N PHE A 12 -4.41 -3.09 -16.36
CA PHE A 12 -3.30 -2.27 -16.83
C PHE A 12 -3.00 -2.68 -18.27
N SER A 13 -3.54 -1.95 -19.23
CA SER A 13 -3.14 -2.05 -20.63
C SER A 13 -1.89 -1.21 -20.85
N LEU A 14 -0.71 -1.81 -20.66
CA LEU A 14 0.56 -1.23 -21.07
C LEU A 14 0.76 -1.57 -22.55
N CYS A 15 0.65 -0.57 -23.41
CA CYS A 15 1.04 -0.65 -24.81
C CYS A 15 2.58 -0.78 -24.87
N SER A 16 3.06 -2.01 -25.07
CA SER A 16 4.48 -2.33 -25.21
C SER A 16 4.92 -2.06 -26.63
N THR A 17 5.69 -1.00 -26.86
CA THR A 17 6.58 -0.95 -28.03
C THR A 17 7.80 -1.81 -27.72
N ALA A 18 7.84 -2.98 -28.32
CA ALA A 18 8.95 -3.93 -28.22
C ALA A 18 10.17 -3.33 -28.91
N LEU A 19 11.22 -3.03 -28.14
CA LEU A 19 12.59 -3.01 -28.64
C LEU A 19 13.21 -4.35 -28.25
N ALA A 20 13.44 -5.18 -29.24
CA ALA A 20 14.12 -6.45 -29.07
C ALA A 20 15.60 -6.20 -28.72
N VAL A 21 16.01 -6.64 -27.54
CA VAL A 21 17.41 -6.92 -27.23
C VAL A 21 17.44 -8.30 -26.58
N ASP A 22 17.94 -9.29 -27.32
CA ASP A 22 18.30 -10.60 -26.78
C ASP A 22 19.45 -10.43 -25.79
N ALA A 23 19.15 -10.25 -24.52
CA ALA A 23 20.08 -10.45 -23.43
C ALA A 23 19.56 -11.63 -22.61
N VAL A 24 20.36 -12.68 -22.44
CA VAL A 24 20.13 -13.72 -21.45
C VAL A 24 20.22 -13.03 -20.08
N ILE A 25 19.08 -12.64 -19.54
CA ILE A 25 18.99 -11.99 -18.23
C ILE A 25 19.01 -13.11 -17.20
N ALA A 26 20.08 -13.21 -16.41
CA ALA A 26 20.03 -13.87 -15.13
C ALA A 26 18.88 -13.23 -14.31
N PRO A 27 18.12 -14.00 -13.50
CA PRO A 27 17.01 -13.42 -12.76
C PRO A 27 17.54 -12.32 -11.83
N ASP A 28 17.21 -11.06 -12.12
CA ASP A 28 17.58 -9.90 -11.30
C ASP A 28 16.96 -9.97 -9.89
N VAL A 29 16.01 -10.88 -9.68
CA VAL A 29 15.19 -10.99 -8.47
C VAL A 29 14.94 -12.45 -8.14
N VAL A 30 15.14 -12.81 -6.87
CA VAL A 30 14.72 -14.10 -6.29
C VAL A 30 13.31 -13.93 -5.74
N ILE A 31 12.37 -14.78 -6.17
CA ILE A 31 10.98 -14.77 -5.71
C ILE A 31 10.77 -15.87 -4.68
N THR A 32 10.24 -15.50 -3.50
CA THR A 32 9.75 -16.45 -2.50
C THR A 32 8.24 -16.29 -2.40
N PRO A 33 7.44 -17.19 -2.99
CA PRO A 33 5.99 -17.06 -3.03
C PRO A 33 5.34 -17.50 -1.73
N ASP A 34 4.13 -17.00 -1.48
CA ASP A 34 3.15 -17.48 -0.50
C ASP A 34 3.68 -17.67 0.93
N VAL A 35 4.54 -16.74 1.39
CA VAL A 35 5.00 -16.74 2.77
C VAL A 35 3.82 -16.45 3.70
N VAL A 36 3.47 -17.38 4.57
CA VAL A 36 2.38 -17.21 5.52
C VAL A 36 2.82 -16.33 6.68
N TYR A 37 2.10 -15.22 6.92
CA TYR A 37 2.33 -14.31 8.02
C TYR A 37 1.24 -14.38 9.12
N GLY A 38 0.10 -14.99 8.80
CA GLY A 38 -0.99 -15.14 9.75
C GLY A 38 -2.05 -16.13 9.28
N HIS A 39 -3.00 -16.41 10.17
CA HIS A 39 -4.17 -17.25 9.89
C HIS A 39 -5.41 -16.61 10.48
N LYS A 40 -6.53 -16.64 9.74
CA LYS A 40 -7.85 -16.29 10.26
C LYS A 40 -8.94 -17.11 9.61
N PHE A 41 -9.91 -17.58 10.39
CA PHE A 41 -11.05 -18.38 9.92
C PHE A 41 -10.65 -19.57 9.03
N GLY A 42 -9.53 -20.23 9.35
CA GLY A 42 -9.02 -21.37 8.58
C GLY A 42 -8.28 -20.99 7.29
N LEU A 43 -8.12 -19.69 6.99
CA LEU A 43 -7.39 -19.21 5.83
C LEU A 43 -6.02 -18.69 6.23
N ALA A 44 -5.00 -18.95 5.41
CA ALA A 44 -3.70 -18.33 5.54
C ALA A 44 -3.74 -16.91 4.90
N THR A 45 -3.13 -15.95 5.59
CA THR A 45 -2.78 -14.64 5.00
C THR A 45 -1.32 -14.68 4.59
N THR A 46 -1.01 -14.26 3.37
CA THR A 46 0.30 -14.47 2.76
C THR A 46 0.84 -13.21 2.09
N PHE A 47 2.14 -13.20 1.85
CA PHE A 47 2.80 -12.27 0.95
C PHE A 47 3.82 -13.00 0.07
N ASP A 48 4.15 -12.42 -1.07
CA ASP A 48 5.29 -12.83 -1.88
C ASP A 48 6.46 -11.92 -1.62
N VAL A 49 7.69 -12.46 -1.64
CA VAL A 49 8.91 -11.68 -1.44
C VAL A 49 9.70 -11.63 -2.74
N PHE A 50 10.10 -10.43 -3.14
CA PHE A 50 10.94 -10.15 -4.30
C PHE A 50 12.26 -9.57 -3.78
N THR A 51 13.28 -10.43 -3.68
CA THR A 51 14.59 -10.04 -3.17
C THR A 51 15.53 -9.79 -4.35
N PRO A 52 16.22 -8.63 -4.43
CA PRO A 52 17.26 -8.43 -5.43
C PRO A 52 18.29 -9.55 -5.35
N ALA A 53 18.63 -10.17 -6.49
CA ALA A 53 19.62 -11.25 -6.54
C ALA A 53 21.01 -10.78 -6.13
N GLU A 54 21.31 -9.50 -6.41
CA GLU A 54 22.55 -8.82 -6.05
C GLU A 54 22.25 -7.41 -5.52
N ASN A 55 23.15 -6.86 -4.74
CA ASN A 55 23.11 -5.46 -4.28
C ASN A 55 21.87 -5.09 -3.44
N ALA A 56 21.29 -6.06 -2.70
CA ALA A 56 20.25 -5.74 -1.74
C ALA A 56 20.76 -4.71 -0.72
N ASN A 57 19.99 -3.60 -0.53
CA ASN A 57 20.39 -2.48 0.32
C ASN A 57 19.93 -2.62 1.78
N GLY A 58 19.23 -3.71 2.10
CA GLY A 58 18.69 -4.01 3.44
C GLY A 58 17.39 -3.27 3.77
N ALA A 59 16.88 -2.39 2.93
CA ALA A 59 15.56 -1.79 3.16
C ALA A 59 14.45 -2.64 2.55
N ALA A 60 13.29 -2.63 3.20
CA ALA A 60 12.08 -3.33 2.79
C ALA A 60 11.00 -2.35 2.34
N VAL A 61 10.26 -2.69 1.30
CA VAL A 61 9.07 -1.94 0.86
C VAL A 61 7.90 -2.90 0.68
N LEU A 62 6.81 -2.65 1.40
CA LEU A 62 5.58 -3.42 1.26
C LEU A 62 4.71 -2.81 0.15
N PHE A 63 4.23 -3.63 -0.74
CA PHE A 63 3.13 -3.29 -1.66
C PHE A 63 1.84 -3.91 -1.14
N ILE A 64 0.83 -3.10 -0.86
CA ILE A 64 -0.46 -3.59 -0.40
C ILE A 64 -1.33 -3.95 -1.61
N VAL A 65 -1.50 -5.26 -1.84
CA VAL A 65 -2.32 -5.80 -2.92
C VAL A 65 -3.79 -5.62 -2.59
N SER A 66 -4.39 -4.53 -3.05
CA SER A 66 -5.79 -4.20 -2.72
C SER A 66 -6.43 -3.29 -3.77
N GLY A 67 -7.56 -3.73 -4.32
CA GLY A 67 -8.47 -2.93 -5.14
C GLY A 67 -9.88 -2.99 -4.55
N GLY A 68 -10.46 -1.83 -4.11
CA GLY A 68 -11.75 -1.83 -3.42
C GLY A 68 -11.80 -2.70 -2.16
N TRP A 69 -10.68 -2.83 -1.44
CA TRP A 69 -10.45 -3.73 -0.30
C TRP A 69 -10.65 -5.21 -0.64
N TYR A 70 -10.40 -5.56 -1.89
CA TYR A 70 -10.29 -6.92 -2.36
C TYR A 70 -8.84 -7.20 -2.77
N SER A 71 -8.27 -8.28 -2.23
CA SER A 71 -6.87 -8.67 -2.44
C SER A 71 -6.82 -9.91 -3.32
N ASN A 72 -6.35 -9.75 -4.55
CA ASN A 72 -6.23 -10.82 -5.52
C ASN A 72 -4.89 -11.55 -5.36
N TRP A 73 -4.94 -12.87 -5.58
CA TRP A 73 -3.74 -13.64 -5.85
C TRP A 73 -3.46 -13.66 -7.36
N THR A 74 -2.22 -13.42 -7.73
CA THR A 74 -1.69 -13.63 -9.09
C THR A 74 -0.34 -14.33 -8.97
N PRO A 75 0.05 -15.16 -9.96
CA PRO A 75 1.40 -15.72 -9.98
C PRO A 75 2.45 -14.62 -9.84
N PRO A 76 3.38 -14.70 -8.88
CA PRO A 76 4.28 -13.58 -8.57
C PRO A 76 5.19 -13.20 -9.72
N GLU A 77 5.51 -14.15 -10.62
CA GLU A 77 6.29 -13.90 -11.84
C GLU A 77 5.59 -12.88 -12.76
N GLN A 78 4.25 -12.84 -12.75
CA GLN A 78 3.48 -11.89 -13.56
C GLN A 78 3.52 -10.47 -13.02
N SER A 79 3.71 -10.31 -11.70
CA SER A 79 3.78 -9.00 -11.04
C SER A 79 5.22 -8.47 -10.85
N GLN A 80 6.23 -9.29 -11.09
CA GLN A 80 7.65 -8.92 -10.91
C GLN A 80 8.02 -7.59 -11.58
N HIS A 81 7.50 -7.34 -12.79
CA HIS A 81 7.81 -6.13 -13.54
C HIS A 81 7.35 -4.84 -12.83
N LEU A 82 6.31 -4.90 -12.00
CA LEU A 82 5.80 -3.77 -11.21
C LEU A 82 6.82 -3.34 -10.14
N PHE A 83 7.59 -4.28 -9.63
CA PHE A 83 8.53 -4.06 -8.52
C PHE A 83 9.95 -3.77 -8.99
N ARG A 84 10.24 -3.96 -10.29
CA ARG A 84 11.57 -3.72 -10.88
C ARG A 84 12.15 -2.34 -10.56
N PRO A 85 11.38 -1.22 -10.56
CA PRO A 85 11.92 0.09 -10.19
C PRO A 85 12.50 0.13 -8.77
N LEU A 86 11.94 -0.64 -7.84
CA LEU A 86 12.42 -0.74 -6.45
C LEU A 86 13.54 -1.79 -6.31
N THR A 87 13.34 -2.99 -6.87
CA THR A 87 14.34 -4.07 -6.75
C THR A 87 15.66 -3.72 -7.45
N ALA A 88 15.62 -2.97 -8.57
CA ALA A 88 16.81 -2.44 -9.23
C ALA A 88 17.59 -1.41 -8.38
N LYS A 89 16.96 -0.86 -7.32
CA LYS A 89 17.60 0.03 -6.32
C LYS A 89 17.98 -0.72 -5.03
N GLY A 90 17.87 -2.03 -5.05
CA GLY A 90 18.27 -2.89 -3.94
C GLY A 90 17.20 -3.07 -2.85
N PHE A 91 15.98 -2.56 -3.02
CA PHE A 91 14.89 -2.78 -2.07
C PHE A 91 14.35 -4.21 -2.17
N THR A 92 14.15 -4.88 -1.02
CA THR A 92 13.35 -6.10 -0.96
C THR A 92 11.87 -5.72 -0.92
N VAL A 93 11.06 -6.24 -1.87
CA VAL A 93 9.64 -5.92 -1.95
C VAL A 93 8.79 -7.08 -1.43
N PHE A 94 7.78 -6.75 -0.62
CA PHE A 94 6.80 -7.68 -0.08
C PHE A 94 5.42 -7.36 -0.65
N ALA A 95 4.86 -8.22 -1.49
CA ALA A 95 3.51 -8.07 -2.03
C ALA A 95 2.49 -8.68 -1.06
N VAL A 96 1.93 -7.84 -0.18
CA VAL A 96 1.10 -8.25 0.96
C VAL A 96 -0.35 -8.40 0.54
N ARG A 97 -0.94 -9.57 0.79
CA ARG A 97 -2.35 -9.88 0.63
C ARG A 97 -3.06 -9.87 1.99
N HIS A 98 -4.29 -9.41 2.01
CA HIS A 98 -5.14 -9.33 3.21
C HIS A 98 -6.49 -10.03 2.98
N GLY A 99 -7.29 -10.20 4.00
CA GLY A 99 -8.65 -10.71 3.87
C GLY A 99 -9.54 -9.78 3.04
N SER A 100 -10.17 -10.32 2.00
CA SER A 100 -10.94 -9.57 1.01
C SER A 100 -12.38 -9.32 1.43
N SER A 101 -12.87 -8.10 1.15
CA SER A 101 -14.31 -7.79 1.18
C SER A 101 -15.08 -8.64 0.14
N PRO A 102 -16.35 -9.02 0.37
CA PRO A 102 -17.17 -8.68 1.54
C PRO A 102 -17.00 -9.63 2.73
N LYS A 103 -16.17 -10.68 2.61
CA LYS A 103 -16.00 -11.66 3.70
C LYS A 103 -15.35 -11.02 4.93
N PHE A 104 -14.43 -10.09 4.71
CA PHE A 104 -13.71 -9.35 5.74
C PHE A 104 -13.95 -7.86 5.59
N SER A 105 -14.03 -7.16 6.71
CA SER A 105 -14.22 -5.70 6.79
C SER A 105 -12.92 -4.94 6.48
N ILE A 106 -13.04 -3.62 6.32
CA ILE A 106 -11.86 -2.73 6.18
C ILE A 106 -10.99 -2.79 7.43
N SER A 107 -11.58 -2.75 8.63
CA SER A 107 -10.84 -2.86 9.90
C SER A 107 -10.07 -4.16 10.01
N GLU A 108 -10.62 -5.28 9.49
CA GLU A 108 -9.90 -6.56 9.46
C GLU A 108 -8.76 -6.55 8.44
N ALA A 109 -8.92 -5.88 7.29
CA ALA A 109 -7.84 -5.68 6.33
C ALA A 109 -6.72 -4.80 6.92
N VAL A 110 -7.06 -3.75 7.69
CA VAL A 110 -6.10 -2.94 8.46
C VAL A 110 -5.34 -3.80 9.47
N ALA A 111 -6.04 -4.66 10.20
CA ALA A 111 -5.39 -5.58 11.15
C ALA A 111 -4.43 -6.55 10.45
N ASP A 112 -4.79 -7.07 9.28
CA ASP A 112 -3.93 -7.97 8.49
C ASP A 112 -2.65 -7.26 8.03
N VAL A 113 -2.75 -6.05 7.47
CA VAL A 113 -1.55 -5.33 7.00
C VAL A 113 -0.65 -4.92 8.18
N ARG A 114 -1.21 -4.58 9.34
CA ARG A 114 -0.44 -4.38 10.57
C ARG A 114 0.30 -5.65 10.99
N LEU A 115 -0.38 -6.79 10.97
CA LEU A 115 0.23 -8.08 11.29
C LEU A 115 1.37 -8.43 10.32
N SER A 116 1.22 -8.11 9.03
CA SER A 116 2.28 -8.35 8.05
C SER A 116 3.54 -7.55 8.35
N VAL A 117 3.42 -6.27 8.73
CA VAL A 117 4.56 -5.43 9.14
C VAL A 117 5.24 -6.01 10.39
N ARG A 118 4.45 -6.40 11.41
CA ARG A 118 4.99 -7.05 12.62
C ARG A 118 5.75 -8.32 12.30
N TYR A 119 5.18 -9.17 11.45
CA TYR A 119 5.80 -10.42 11.03
C TYR A 119 7.13 -10.17 10.30
N ILE A 120 7.14 -9.25 9.34
CA ILE A 120 8.33 -8.89 8.56
C ILE A 120 9.41 -8.33 9.50
N ARG A 121 9.06 -7.41 10.40
CA ARG A 121 9.97 -6.83 11.37
C ARG A 121 10.55 -7.85 12.35
N ALA A 122 9.70 -8.73 12.91
CA ALA A 122 10.14 -9.76 13.84
C ALA A 122 11.01 -10.84 13.16
N ASN A 123 10.93 -10.97 11.84
CA ASN A 123 11.73 -11.91 11.03
C ASN A 123 12.72 -11.21 10.10
N ALA A 124 13.16 -10.00 10.44
CA ALA A 124 14.01 -9.18 9.58
C ALA A 124 15.31 -9.88 9.17
N GLU A 125 15.93 -10.64 10.08
CA GLU A 125 17.12 -11.45 9.81
C GLU A 125 16.87 -12.48 8.71
N LYS A 126 15.73 -13.20 8.76
CA LYS A 126 15.34 -14.19 7.75
C LYS A 126 15.25 -13.60 6.35
N PHE A 127 14.85 -12.33 6.24
CA PHE A 127 14.69 -11.62 4.98
C PHE A 127 15.91 -10.77 4.62
N SER A 128 16.96 -10.78 5.44
CA SER A 128 18.17 -9.96 5.29
C SER A 128 17.84 -8.47 5.15
N ILE A 129 16.91 -7.97 5.97
CA ILE A 129 16.50 -6.56 5.99
C ILE A 129 16.76 -5.92 7.36
N ASP A 130 16.85 -4.60 7.37
CA ASP A 130 16.89 -3.79 8.59
C ASP A 130 15.44 -3.56 9.09
N PRO A 131 15.09 -3.98 10.32
CA PRO A 131 13.75 -3.81 10.87
C PRO A 131 13.33 -2.34 11.03
N ASN A 132 14.27 -1.39 10.95
CA ASN A 132 14.03 0.05 11.07
C ASN A 132 13.97 0.76 9.71
N ARG A 133 13.96 0.02 8.60
CA ARG A 133 13.97 0.56 7.24
C ARG A 133 12.86 -0.10 6.40
N ILE A 134 11.63 0.08 6.86
CA ILE A 134 10.42 -0.51 6.26
C ILE A 134 9.53 0.59 5.72
N GLY A 135 9.33 0.63 4.41
CA GLY A 135 8.36 1.50 3.75
C GLY A 135 7.11 0.73 3.30
N VAL A 136 6.08 1.47 2.91
CA VAL A 136 4.85 0.89 2.37
C VAL A 136 4.29 1.74 1.24
N PHE A 137 3.72 1.09 0.24
CA PHE A 137 2.95 1.78 -0.80
C PHE A 137 1.75 0.95 -1.26
N GLY A 138 0.81 1.64 -1.86
CA GLY A 138 -0.36 1.03 -2.47
C GLY A 138 -1.18 2.04 -3.27
N MET A 139 -2.15 1.52 -4.02
CA MET A 139 -3.04 2.32 -4.85
C MET A 139 -4.48 2.17 -4.40
N SER A 140 -5.27 3.25 -4.45
CA SER A 140 -6.70 3.22 -4.11
C SER A 140 -6.92 2.67 -2.70
N ALA A 141 -7.66 1.57 -2.53
CA ALA A 141 -7.81 0.88 -1.25
C ALA A 141 -6.45 0.43 -0.66
N GLY A 142 -5.48 0.04 -1.50
CA GLY A 142 -4.10 -0.23 -1.05
C GLY A 142 -3.39 1.01 -0.53
N GLY A 143 -3.61 2.17 -1.16
CA GLY A 143 -3.14 3.48 -0.70
C GLY A 143 -3.75 3.87 0.65
N HIS A 144 -5.05 3.62 0.82
CA HIS A 144 -5.75 3.78 2.10
C HIS A 144 -5.09 2.93 3.20
N LEU A 145 -4.90 1.63 2.96
CA LEU A 145 -4.28 0.72 3.92
C LEU A 145 -2.82 1.10 4.24
N SER A 146 -2.10 1.65 3.25
CA SER A 146 -0.75 2.19 3.45
C SER A 146 -0.78 3.43 4.36
N LEU A 147 -1.76 4.32 4.18
CA LEU A 147 -1.94 5.47 5.07
C LEU A 147 -2.34 5.05 6.49
N MET A 148 -3.19 4.02 6.65
CA MET A 148 -3.52 3.47 7.98
C MET A 148 -2.29 2.91 8.70
N LEU A 149 -1.30 2.38 7.98
CA LEU A 149 0.00 2.01 8.54
C LEU A 149 0.86 3.23 8.90
N GLY A 150 0.72 4.32 8.17
CA GLY A 150 1.46 5.56 8.42
C GLY A 150 0.94 6.38 9.59
N THR A 151 -0.41 6.40 9.80
CA THR A 151 -1.08 7.33 10.74
C THR A 151 -1.72 6.66 11.95
N ALA A 152 -2.02 5.37 11.88
CA ALA A 152 -2.73 4.64 12.93
C ALA A 152 -1.95 3.39 13.37
N SER A 153 -0.64 3.48 13.38
CA SER A 153 0.27 2.42 13.82
C SER A 153 0.42 2.38 15.35
N ASP A 154 1.03 1.31 15.85
CA ASP A 154 1.36 1.15 17.27
C ASP A 154 2.73 0.46 17.46
N ASP A 155 3.26 0.53 18.67
CA ASP A 155 4.58 0.01 19.01
C ASP A 155 4.59 -1.49 19.37
N GLY A 156 3.43 -2.14 19.33
CA GLY A 156 3.26 -3.54 19.71
C GLY A 156 2.83 -3.73 21.16
N ASP A 157 2.39 -4.95 21.46
CA ASP A 157 2.00 -5.38 22.81
C ASP A 157 3.18 -6.10 23.46
N MET A 158 3.96 -5.39 24.27
CA MET A 158 5.16 -5.93 24.93
C MET A 158 4.84 -7.06 25.93
N ASP A 159 3.60 -7.14 26.43
CA ASP A 159 3.15 -8.19 27.36
C ASP A 159 2.66 -9.43 26.64
N SER A 160 2.53 -9.40 25.32
CA SER A 160 2.10 -10.54 24.52
C SER A 160 3.10 -11.69 24.59
N LYS A 161 2.58 -12.93 24.69
CA LYS A 161 3.38 -14.14 24.58
C LYS A 161 3.87 -14.42 23.16
N ASP A 162 3.16 -13.88 22.17
CA ASP A 162 3.52 -13.99 20.75
C ASP A 162 4.57 -12.94 20.41
N PRO A 163 5.80 -13.32 19.98
CA PRO A 163 6.85 -12.39 19.60
C PRO A 163 6.45 -11.48 18.42
N ILE A 164 5.56 -11.96 17.55
CA ILE A 164 5.05 -11.14 16.43
C ILE A 164 4.22 -9.96 16.95
N GLN A 165 3.37 -10.18 17.95
CA GLN A 165 2.54 -9.13 18.54
C GLN A 165 3.35 -8.09 19.33
N ARG A 166 4.54 -8.47 19.82
CA ARG A 166 5.45 -7.50 20.48
C ARG A 166 6.15 -6.54 19.51
N ALA A 167 6.24 -6.91 18.23
CA ALA A 167 6.87 -6.07 17.24
C ALA A 167 5.98 -4.86 16.89
N SER A 168 6.58 -3.69 16.70
CA SER A 168 5.88 -2.50 16.19
C SER A 168 5.40 -2.71 14.74
N ASN A 169 4.26 -2.12 14.40
CA ASN A 169 3.78 -2.06 13.01
C ASN A 169 4.05 -0.70 12.35
N ARG A 170 4.78 0.21 13.00
CA ARG A 170 5.18 1.50 12.44
C ARG A 170 6.04 1.31 11.19
N VAL A 171 5.83 2.16 10.20
CA VAL A 171 6.65 2.21 8.97
C VAL A 171 7.43 3.52 8.93
N GLN A 172 8.53 3.55 8.16
CA GLN A 172 9.44 4.70 8.09
C GLN A 172 9.19 5.58 6.88
N ALA A 173 8.37 5.13 5.91
CA ALA A 173 7.95 5.94 4.78
C ALA A 173 6.67 5.36 4.15
N VAL A 174 5.81 6.24 3.67
CA VAL A 174 4.56 5.88 2.98
C VAL A 174 4.51 6.53 1.61
N VAL A 175 4.04 5.78 0.60
CA VAL A 175 3.63 6.35 -0.69
C VAL A 175 2.22 5.86 -1.00
N ALA A 176 1.28 6.78 -1.15
CA ALA A 176 -0.12 6.45 -1.41
C ALA A 176 -0.59 7.04 -2.74
N TYR A 177 -0.98 6.16 -3.65
CA TYR A 177 -1.54 6.51 -4.95
C TYR A 177 -3.05 6.60 -4.86
N VAL A 178 -3.63 7.72 -5.22
CA VAL A 178 -5.08 8.00 -5.28
C VAL A 178 -5.87 7.45 -4.08
N PRO A 179 -5.42 7.70 -2.83
CA PRO A 179 -5.98 7.06 -1.65
C PRO A 179 -7.30 7.71 -1.21
N PRO A 180 -8.36 6.94 -0.87
CA PRO A 180 -9.46 7.47 -0.07
C PRO A 180 -8.99 7.67 1.38
N THR A 181 -9.08 8.90 1.90
CA THR A 181 -8.51 9.28 3.20
C THR A 181 -9.54 9.54 4.28
N ASP A 182 -10.77 9.83 3.89
CA ASP A 182 -11.92 9.99 4.76
C ASP A 182 -13.07 9.11 4.26
N LEU A 183 -13.27 7.97 4.87
CA LEU A 183 -14.30 7.02 4.46
C LEU A 183 -15.71 7.45 4.87
N ARG A 184 -15.85 8.49 5.70
CA ARG A 184 -17.16 9.00 6.13
C ARG A 184 -17.97 9.53 4.94
N VAL A 185 -17.31 10.08 3.92
CA VAL A 185 -17.98 10.55 2.70
C VAL A 185 -18.45 9.40 1.81
N ALA A 186 -17.93 8.20 2.04
CA ALA A 186 -18.28 6.99 1.29
C ALA A 186 -19.21 6.04 2.07
N ALA A 187 -19.49 6.32 3.36
CA ALA A 187 -20.37 5.52 4.19
C ALA A 187 -21.77 5.43 3.60
N LYS A 188 -22.50 4.33 3.87
CA LYS A 188 -23.84 4.08 3.31
C LYS A 188 -24.87 5.15 3.68
N ASP A 189 -24.66 5.85 4.79
CA ASP A 189 -25.52 6.91 5.34
C ASP A 189 -24.92 8.32 5.12
N ALA A 190 -23.90 8.46 4.27
CA ALA A 190 -23.33 9.77 3.92
C ALA A 190 -24.27 10.56 3.00
N PRO A 191 -24.56 11.85 3.30
CA PRO A 191 -25.52 12.66 2.54
C PRO A 191 -25.16 12.84 1.06
N GLU A 192 -23.86 12.95 0.76
CA GLU A 192 -23.34 13.20 -0.59
C GLU A 192 -22.54 12.03 -1.13
N ARG A 193 -22.91 10.80 -0.72
CA ARG A 193 -22.22 9.59 -1.17
C ARG A 193 -22.27 9.46 -2.69
N LEU A 194 -21.12 9.27 -3.31
CA LEU A 194 -21.05 9.05 -4.75
C LEU A 194 -21.70 7.72 -5.14
N PRO A 195 -22.56 7.69 -6.19
CA PRO A 195 -23.20 6.46 -6.65
C PRO A 195 -22.20 5.34 -6.99
N ALA A 196 -21.00 5.70 -7.46
CA ALA A 196 -19.92 4.75 -7.76
C ALA A 196 -19.50 3.90 -6.53
N TYR A 197 -19.72 4.38 -5.32
CA TYR A 197 -19.36 3.64 -4.10
C TYR A 197 -20.28 2.45 -3.79
N GLU A 198 -21.46 2.35 -4.42
CA GLU A 198 -22.36 1.22 -4.25
C GLU A 198 -21.77 -0.10 -4.76
N GLN A 199 -20.87 -0.03 -5.74
CA GLN A 199 -20.18 -1.22 -6.27
C GLN A 199 -19.16 -1.84 -5.31
N PHE A 200 -18.79 -1.16 -4.22
CA PHE A 200 -17.82 -1.62 -3.23
C PHE A 200 -18.51 -2.13 -1.96
N PRO A 201 -18.65 -3.45 -1.77
CA PRO A 201 -19.26 -4.01 -0.57
C PRO A 201 -18.55 -3.58 0.73
N ALA A 202 -17.25 -3.32 0.67
CA ALA A 202 -16.46 -2.82 1.80
C ALA A 202 -17.00 -1.49 2.35
N LEU A 203 -17.61 -0.65 1.52
CA LEU A 203 -18.15 0.67 1.87
C LEU A 203 -19.63 0.62 2.35
N GLN A 204 -20.19 -0.59 2.58
CA GLN A 204 -21.50 -0.74 3.23
C GLN A 204 -21.37 -0.60 4.76
N ILE A 205 -20.62 0.37 5.22
CA ILE A 205 -20.35 0.72 6.62
C ILE A 205 -21.10 2.00 7.01
N ASP A 206 -21.34 2.18 8.30
CA ASP A 206 -21.90 3.42 8.84
C ASP A 206 -20.81 4.46 9.13
N GLN A 207 -21.23 5.70 9.42
CA GLN A 207 -20.35 6.83 9.73
C GLN A 207 -19.36 6.54 10.87
N LYS A 208 -19.78 5.82 11.89
CA LYS A 208 -18.95 5.50 13.06
C LYS A 208 -17.82 4.54 12.67
N THR A 209 -18.14 3.48 11.94
CA THR A 209 -17.17 2.51 11.43
C THR A 209 -16.23 3.20 10.43
N ALA A 210 -16.79 4.00 9.52
CA ALA A 210 -16.01 4.76 8.55
C ALA A 210 -14.99 5.70 9.22
N ALA A 211 -15.35 6.35 10.33
CA ALA A 211 -14.45 7.22 11.07
C ALA A 211 -13.23 6.46 11.64
N VAL A 212 -13.43 5.24 12.15
CA VAL A 212 -12.34 4.40 12.68
C VAL A 212 -11.34 4.02 11.59
N ASP A 213 -11.83 3.77 10.38
CA ASP A 213 -11.01 3.36 9.24
C ASP A 213 -10.62 4.55 8.33
N SER A 214 -10.68 5.81 8.81
CA SER A 214 -10.31 7.01 8.04
C SER A 214 -8.93 7.52 8.44
N PRO A 215 -7.86 7.32 7.65
CA PRO A 215 -6.51 7.76 8.01
C PRO A 215 -6.41 9.25 8.29
N LEU A 216 -7.23 10.09 7.65
CA LEU A 216 -7.30 11.53 7.89
C LEU A 216 -7.57 11.88 9.36
N LEU A 217 -8.31 11.02 10.09
CA LEU A 217 -8.72 11.27 11.48
C LEU A 217 -7.69 10.78 12.51
N HIS A 218 -6.63 10.13 12.05
CA HIS A 218 -5.57 9.59 12.90
C HIS A 218 -4.26 10.39 12.82
N VAL A 219 -4.22 11.45 12.02
CA VAL A 219 -3.00 12.22 11.80
C VAL A 219 -2.47 12.81 13.09
N THR A 220 -1.21 12.51 13.39
CA THR A 220 -0.43 13.00 14.54
C THR A 220 0.96 13.47 14.10
N SER A 221 1.71 14.13 14.98
CA SER A 221 3.03 14.68 14.64
C SER A 221 4.14 13.62 14.54
N ASP A 222 3.87 12.37 14.94
CA ASP A 222 4.82 11.26 14.90
C ASP A 222 4.54 10.28 13.75
N ASP A 223 3.67 10.68 12.81
CA ASP A 223 3.34 9.90 11.62
C ASP A 223 4.53 9.77 10.67
N ALA A 224 4.51 8.68 9.90
CA ALA A 224 5.56 8.42 8.92
C ALA A 224 5.60 9.47 7.80
N PRO A 225 6.78 9.87 7.32
CA PRO A 225 6.94 10.67 6.11
C PRO A 225 6.11 10.11 4.95
N THR A 226 5.28 10.96 4.31
CA THR A 226 4.26 10.49 3.37
C THR A 226 4.26 11.26 2.04
N LEU A 227 4.35 10.51 0.93
CA LEU A 227 4.11 11.02 -0.43
C LEU A 227 2.71 10.63 -0.91
N LEU A 228 1.93 11.63 -1.26
CA LEU A 228 0.62 11.46 -1.88
C LEU A 228 0.72 11.72 -3.39
N LEU A 229 0.17 10.82 -4.21
CA LEU A 229 0.13 10.92 -5.67
C LEU A 229 -1.32 10.86 -6.11
N ALA A 230 -1.83 11.91 -6.75
CA ALA A 230 -3.26 12.00 -7.04
C ALA A 230 -3.56 12.64 -8.40
N GLY A 231 -4.56 12.11 -9.11
CA GLY A 231 -5.09 12.68 -10.34
C GLY A 231 -6.13 13.77 -10.06
N THR A 232 -6.05 14.90 -10.79
CA THR A 232 -7.01 15.99 -10.56
C THR A 232 -8.38 15.72 -11.17
N LYS A 233 -8.49 14.74 -12.09
CA LYS A 233 -9.74 14.29 -12.71
C LYS A 233 -10.20 12.92 -12.21
N ASP A 234 -9.77 12.53 -11.02
CA ASP A 234 -10.25 11.30 -10.39
C ASP A 234 -11.69 11.46 -9.91
N GLU A 235 -12.62 10.78 -10.61
CA GLU A 235 -14.05 10.78 -10.30
C GLU A 235 -14.42 9.71 -9.27
N LEU A 236 -13.54 8.73 -9.03
CA LEU A 236 -13.77 7.67 -8.06
C LEU A 236 -13.28 8.04 -6.67
N VAL A 237 -12.07 8.59 -6.59
CA VAL A 237 -11.49 9.13 -5.35
C VAL A 237 -11.09 10.58 -5.60
N PRO A 238 -12.03 11.52 -5.47
CA PRO A 238 -11.79 12.91 -5.81
C PRO A 238 -10.60 13.52 -5.09
N ILE A 239 -9.91 14.44 -5.76
CA ILE A 239 -8.64 15.05 -5.33
C ILE A 239 -8.68 15.65 -3.91
N PHE A 240 -9.88 16.02 -3.41
CA PHE A 240 -10.02 16.56 -2.05
C PHE A 240 -9.53 15.59 -0.97
N HIS A 241 -9.61 14.26 -1.19
CA HIS A 241 -9.05 13.28 -0.26
C HIS A 241 -7.56 13.53 -0.02
N SER A 242 -6.78 13.63 -1.09
CA SER A 242 -5.33 13.86 -0.99
C SER A 242 -5.00 15.28 -0.52
N ARG A 243 -5.76 16.29 -0.93
CA ARG A 243 -5.55 17.68 -0.48
C ARG A 243 -5.84 17.85 1.00
N ASN A 244 -6.93 17.27 1.51
CA ASN A 244 -7.27 17.32 2.94
C ASN A 244 -6.23 16.57 3.77
N MET A 245 -5.74 15.44 3.28
CA MET A 245 -4.68 14.66 3.95
C MET A 245 -3.37 15.45 4.01
N GLN A 246 -2.95 16.07 2.90
CA GLN A 246 -1.78 16.95 2.86
C GLN A 246 -1.90 18.10 3.88
N ALA A 247 -3.05 18.77 3.90
CA ALA A 247 -3.29 19.88 4.85
C ALA A 247 -3.25 19.40 6.32
N ALA A 248 -3.73 18.19 6.60
CA ALA A 248 -3.65 17.61 7.95
C ALA A 248 -2.20 17.29 8.34
N PHE A 249 -1.41 16.71 7.45
CA PHE A 249 0.02 16.46 7.66
C PHE A 249 0.81 17.76 7.88
N GLU A 250 0.60 18.78 7.05
CA GLU A 250 1.24 20.09 7.21
C GLU A 250 0.92 20.71 8.57
N LYS A 251 -0.35 20.64 8.99
CA LYS A 251 -0.78 21.15 10.29
C LYS A 251 -0.13 20.39 11.46
N ALA A 252 0.09 19.08 11.30
CA ALA A 252 0.74 18.23 12.30
C ALA A 252 2.28 18.34 12.28
N GLY A 253 2.88 18.95 11.25
CA GLY A 253 4.32 19.04 11.06
C GLY A 253 4.96 17.75 10.53
N VAL A 254 4.18 16.88 9.90
CA VAL A 254 4.67 15.65 9.28
C VAL A 254 5.36 15.99 7.96
N ASP A 255 6.53 15.38 7.71
CA ASP A 255 7.19 15.47 6.40
C ASP A 255 6.32 14.82 5.34
N SER A 256 5.73 15.64 4.48
CA SER A 256 4.75 15.16 3.51
C SER A 256 4.80 15.96 2.21
N LYS A 257 4.40 15.30 1.14
CA LYS A 257 4.31 15.92 -0.19
C LYS A 257 3.12 15.38 -0.96
N LEU A 258 2.33 16.27 -1.55
CA LEU A 258 1.33 15.94 -2.56
C LEU A 258 1.88 16.26 -3.96
N THR A 259 1.83 15.28 -4.86
CA THR A 259 2.06 15.48 -6.29
C THR A 259 0.74 15.26 -7.02
N GLU A 260 0.23 16.33 -7.61
CA GLU A 260 -0.98 16.31 -8.43
C GLU A 260 -0.62 16.08 -9.89
N PHE A 261 -1.36 15.19 -10.55
CA PHE A 261 -1.25 14.92 -11.98
C PHE A 261 -2.45 15.54 -12.69
N PRO A 262 -2.26 16.71 -13.36
CA PRO A 262 -3.30 17.34 -14.14
C PRO A 262 -3.81 16.37 -15.21
N GLU A 263 -5.12 16.32 -15.44
CA GLU A 263 -5.77 15.45 -16.41
C GLU A 263 -5.80 13.94 -16.09
N ALA A 264 -5.05 13.46 -15.10
CA ALA A 264 -5.10 12.05 -14.68
C ALA A 264 -6.36 11.76 -13.86
N GLY A 265 -6.96 10.59 -14.10
CA GLY A 265 -8.08 10.03 -13.33
C GLY A 265 -7.61 9.12 -12.18
N HIS A 266 -8.36 8.03 -11.93
CA HIS A 266 -8.05 7.03 -10.89
C HIS A 266 -6.86 6.11 -11.24
N GLY A 267 -6.04 6.49 -12.19
CA GLY A 267 -4.82 5.79 -12.62
C GLY A 267 -3.92 6.75 -13.40
N PHE A 268 -2.66 6.38 -13.52
CA PHE A 268 -1.67 7.17 -14.23
C PHE A 268 -1.18 6.39 -15.44
N GLU A 269 -1.06 7.06 -16.58
CA GLU A 269 -0.61 6.46 -17.83
C GLU A 269 0.60 7.21 -18.41
N GLY A 270 1.33 6.54 -19.28
CA GLY A 270 2.43 7.14 -20.03
C GLY A 270 3.43 7.89 -19.15
N LYS A 271 3.63 9.18 -19.42
CA LYS A 271 4.59 10.04 -18.71
C LYS A 271 4.22 10.21 -17.22
N ASP A 272 2.93 10.30 -16.90
CA ASP A 272 2.49 10.50 -15.52
C ASP A 272 2.76 9.26 -14.69
N SER A 273 2.56 8.05 -15.23
CA SER A 273 2.95 6.80 -14.60
C SER A 273 4.47 6.75 -14.33
N ALA A 274 5.29 7.10 -15.33
CA ALA A 274 6.74 7.11 -15.17
C ALA A 274 7.20 8.13 -14.10
N ASN A 275 6.59 9.32 -14.08
CA ASN A 275 6.88 10.35 -13.09
C ASN A 275 6.47 9.92 -11.67
N ALA A 276 5.29 9.28 -11.53
CA ALA A 276 4.80 8.77 -10.25
C ALA A 276 5.72 7.66 -9.69
N VAL A 277 6.14 6.72 -10.54
CA VAL A 277 7.10 5.68 -10.15
C VAL A 277 8.45 6.28 -9.76
N SER A 278 8.95 7.25 -10.51
CA SER A 278 10.22 7.92 -10.19
C SER A 278 10.13 8.67 -8.85
N ALA A 279 9.00 9.35 -8.58
CA ALA A 279 8.78 10.05 -7.31
C ALA A 279 8.71 9.07 -6.14
N MET A 280 8.03 7.92 -6.29
CA MET A 280 7.96 6.86 -5.28
C MET A 280 9.36 6.31 -4.95
N VAL A 281 10.15 5.97 -5.96
CA VAL A 281 11.50 5.43 -5.76
C VAL A 281 12.37 6.45 -5.03
N ALA A 282 12.36 7.72 -5.47
CA ALA A 282 13.12 8.80 -4.84
C ALA A 282 12.69 9.03 -3.37
N TRP A 283 11.40 8.90 -3.07
CA TRP A 283 10.88 9.01 -1.71
C TRP A 283 11.46 7.93 -0.80
N PHE A 284 11.42 6.67 -1.23
CA PHE A 284 12.00 5.58 -0.44
C PHE A 284 13.52 5.68 -0.35
N GLU A 285 14.23 6.07 -1.42
CA GLU A 285 15.69 6.31 -1.36
C GLU A 285 16.04 7.42 -0.35
N SER A 286 15.19 8.43 -0.15
CA SER A 286 15.44 9.52 0.79
C SER A 286 15.15 9.16 2.24
N HIS A 287 14.11 8.36 2.50
CA HIS A 287 13.60 8.09 3.85
C HIS A 287 13.99 6.72 4.42
N LEU A 288 14.46 5.80 3.59
CA LEU A 288 14.90 4.47 4.01
C LEU A 288 16.43 4.31 3.90
N LYS A 289 17.18 5.37 4.18
CA LYS A 289 18.65 5.32 4.24
C LYS A 289 19.12 4.48 5.42
N PRO A 290 20.30 3.84 5.33
CA PRO A 290 20.95 3.32 6.52
C PRO A 290 21.10 4.45 7.55
N SER A 291 20.85 4.15 8.83
CA SER A 291 21.25 5.06 9.88
C SER A 291 22.79 5.19 9.82
N ASP A 292 23.32 6.42 9.80
CA ASP A 292 24.73 6.65 10.05
C ASP A 292 25.01 6.07 11.44
N ARG A 293 25.57 4.85 11.48
CA ARG A 293 26.05 4.30 12.76
C ARG A 293 27.34 5.03 13.06
N GLU A 294 27.28 5.93 14.04
CA GLU A 294 28.47 6.42 14.72
C GLU A 294 29.26 5.28 15.36
#